data_56b494457a01ec7e2306ee00283ed27a
#
_entry.id   56b494457a01ec7e2306ee00283ed27a
#
_cell.length_a   1.000
_cell.length_b   1.000
_cell.length_c   1.000
_cell.angle_alpha   90.00
_cell.angle_beta   90.00
_cell.angle_gamma   90.00
#
_symmetry.space_group_name_H-M   'P 1'
#
loop_
_entity.id
_entity.type
_entity.pdbx_description
1 polymer ?
#
loop_
_entity_poly.entity_id
_entity_poly.type
_entity_poly.pdbx_seq_one_letter_code
_entity_poly.pdbx_strand_id
1 'polypeptide(L)'
;KIRDYKSFEENNFDLGRLNLYSGANSAGKSSAIQALLNAADNLREEPQSHRAVARHTPVVTFNETRNFITNAKSYEIDFLEEGNEVNIVFTPGDDAFKSINVEQDKKPSERLYSMLHNALFYLPAMRTGRLDNSTINPNAEQNPLGLNGEFVIDFYQNNRTQLLPESLW
;
A
#
# COMPACT_ATOMS: atom_id res chain seq x y z
N LYS A 1 10.26 -4.26 -6.27
CA LYS A 1 11.53 -3.96 -5.62
C LYS A 1 11.35 -2.79 -4.68
N ILE A 2 12.09 -2.75 -3.58
CA ILE A 2 12.07 -1.66 -2.58
C ILE A 2 13.50 -1.22 -2.35
N ARG A 3 13.74 0.11 -2.34
CA ARG A 3 15.05 0.71 -2.04
C ARG A 3 14.91 1.81 -0.98
N ASP A 4 15.83 1.83 -0.02
CA ASP A 4 15.98 2.85 1.02
C ASP A 4 14.71 3.15 1.84
N TYR A 5 13.85 2.15 2.02
CA TYR A 5 12.60 2.26 2.77
C TYR A 5 12.69 1.54 4.13
N LYS A 6 12.54 2.27 5.23
CA LYS A 6 12.61 1.76 6.61
C LYS A 6 13.86 0.91 6.84
N SER A 7 13.70 -0.40 7.07
CA SER A 7 14.80 -1.36 7.29
C SER A 7 15.41 -1.91 6.00
N PHE A 8 14.83 -1.60 4.84
CA PHE A 8 15.32 -2.11 3.56
C PHE A 8 16.30 -1.13 2.92
N GLU A 9 17.53 -1.57 2.69
CA GLU A 9 18.46 -0.88 1.80
C GLU A 9 18.10 -1.16 0.34
N GLU A 10 18.06 -2.44 -0.03
CA GLU A 10 17.53 -2.90 -1.31
C GLU A 10 16.99 -4.32 -1.16
N ASN A 11 15.72 -4.54 -1.54
CA ASN A 11 15.09 -5.86 -1.51
C ASN A 11 14.16 -6.06 -2.70
N ASN A 12 14.22 -7.27 -3.27
CA ASN A 12 13.29 -7.73 -4.29
C ASN A 12 12.28 -8.70 -3.65
N PHE A 13 11.01 -8.56 -4.04
CA PHE A 13 9.93 -9.44 -3.61
C PHE A 13 9.21 -9.97 -4.85
N ASP A 14 9.28 -11.29 -5.05
CA ASP A 14 8.48 -11.95 -6.06
C ASP A 14 7.10 -12.23 -5.47
N LEU A 15 6.08 -11.54 -5.97
CA LEU A 15 4.72 -11.66 -5.47
C LEU A 15 3.95 -12.72 -6.27
N GLY A 16 3.51 -13.77 -5.59
CA GLY A 16 2.65 -14.81 -6.12
C GLY A 16 1.19 -14.64 -5.69
N ARG A 17 0.33 -15.62 -6.01
CA ARG A 17 -1.08 -15.63 -5.60
C ARG A 17 -1.26 -15.63 -4.07
N LEU A 18 -0.34 -16.27 -3.36
CA LEU A 18 -0.27 -16.28 -1.89
C LEU A 18 1.15 -16.00 -1.46
N ASN A 19 1.34 -15.00 -0.61
CA ASN A 19 2.62 -14.62 -0.05
C ASN A 19 2.54 -14.67 1.48
N LEU A 20 3.42 -15.46 2.09
CA LEU A 20 3.51 -15.58 3.54
C LEU A 20 4.82 -14.96 4.04
N TYR A 21 4.72 -13.90 4.82
CA TYR A 21 5.88 -13.29 5.48
C TYR A 21 5.99 -13.81 6.91
N SER A 22 7.00 -14.62 7.19
CA SER A 22 7.31 -15.14 8.53
C SER A 22 8.68 -14.67 8.99
N GLY A 23 8.92 -14.66 10.29
CA GLY A 23 10.19 -14.24 10.87
C GLY A 23 10.03 -13.57 12.22
N ALA A 24 11.15 -13.24 12.87
CA ALA A 24 11.20 -12.57 14.16
C ALA A 24 10.49 -11.20 14.14
N ASN A 25 10.20 -10.67 15.33
CA ASN A 25 9.73 -9.29 15.45
C ASN A 25 10.80 -8.34 14.90
N SER A 26 10.37 -7.25 14.30
CA SER A 26 11.23 -6.26 13.64
C SER A 26 12.03 -6.75 12.40
N ALA A 27 11.74 -7.93 11.86
CA ALA A 27 12.37 -8.45 10.64
C ALA A 27 11.86 -7.78 9.34
N GLY A 28 11.10 -6.69 9.41
CA GLY A 28 10.64 -5.94 8.23
C GLY A 28 9.34 -6.43 7.59
N LYS A 29 8.66 -7.46 8.12
CA LYS A 29 7.41 -8.01 7.54
C LYS A 29 6.34 -6.94 7.30
N SER A 30 6.04 -6.16 8.32
CA SER A 30 5.06 -5.06 8.21
C SER A 30 5.57 -3.94 7.29
N SER A 31 6.90 -3.71 7.24
CA SER A 31 7.48 -2.71 6.34
C SER A 31 7.29 -3.08 4.87
N ALA A 32 7.39 -4.36 4.51
CA ALA A 32 7.13 -4.83 3.14
C ALA A 32 5.67 -4.57 2.74
N ILE A 33 4.71 -4.90 3.62
CA ILE A 33 3.28 -4.63 3.38
C ILE A 33 3.03 -3.12 3.29
N GLN A 34 3.61 -2.33 4.21
CA GLN A 34 3.46 -0.88 4.21
C GLN A 34 4.05 -0.21 2.96
N ALA A 35 5.16 -0.73 2.42
CA ALA A 35 5.71 -0.26 1.16
C ALA A 35 4.73 -0.48 0.01
N LEU A 36 4.13 -1.68 -0.08
CA LEU A 36 3.11 -1.98 -1.08
C LEU A 36 1.90 -1.04 -0.97
N LEU A 37 1.38 -0.83 0.25
CA LEU A 37 0.26 0.07 0.49
C LEU A 37 0.60 1.51 0.15
N ASN A 38 1.80 1.98 0.51
CA ASN A 38 2.26 3.33 0.19
C ASN A 38 2.37 3.53 -1.33
N ALA A 39 2.90 2.55 -2.05
CA ALA A 39 2.94 2.60 -3.50
C ALA A 39 1.54 2.57 -4.12
N ALA A 40 0.64 1.71 -3.64
CA ALA A 40 -0.75 1.64 -4.12
C ALA A 40 -1.49 2.97 -3.93
N ASP A 41 -1.30 3.64 -2.78
CA ASP A 41 -1.91 4.95 -2.51
C ASP A 41 -1.41 6.04 -3.47
N ASN A 42 -0.19 5.89 -3.99
CA ASN A 42 0.51 6.92 -4.75
C ASN A 42 0.72 6.61 -6.22
N LEU A 43 0.44 5.39 -6.70
CA LEU A 43 0.45 5.06 -8.12
C LEU A 43 -0.64 5.86 -8.84
N ARG A 44 -0.33 6.41 -10.01
CA ARG A 44 -1.25 7.17 -10.86
C ARG A 44 -1.36 6.54 -12.23
N GLU A 45 -2.49 6.75 -12.89
CA GLU A 45 -2.70 6.27 -14.25
C GLU A 45 -1.71 6.88 -15.23
N GLU A 46 -1.37 8.15 -15.04
CA GLU A 46 -0.38 8.86 -15.85
C GLU A 46 0.81 9.30 -14.98
N PRO A 47 2.04 9.29 -15.54
CA PRO A 47 3.23 9.79 -14.85
C PRO A 47 3.04 11.24 -14.41
N GLN A 48 3.28 11.50 -13.16
CA GLN A 48 3.16 12.85 -12.60
C GLN A 48 3.90 12.99 -11.26
N SER A 49 4.19 14.24 -10.91
CA SER A 49 4.64 14.60 -9.58
C SER A 49 3.46 15.09 -8.74
N HIS A 50 3.37 14.62 -7.51
CA HIS A 50 2.30 15.02 -6.58
C HIS A 50 2.75 14.88 -5.12
N ARG A 51 1.97 15.43 -4.21
CA ARG A 51 2.16 15.20 -2.78
C ARG A 51 1.61 13.81 -2.42
N ALA A 52 2.36 13.07 -1.58
CA ALA A 52 1.94 11.75 -1.15
C ALA A 52 0.56 11.77 -0.47
N VAL A 53 -0.21 10.76 -0.78
CA VAL A 53 -1.52 10.47 -0.19
C VAL A 53 -1.40 9.18 0.63
N ALA A 54 -2.10 9.09 1.75
CA ALA A 54 -2.19 7.91 2.58
C ALA A 54 -3.67 7.54 2.77
N ARG A 55 -4.08 6.43 2.18
CA ARG A 55 -5.44 5.89 2.28
C ARG A 55 -5.49 4.64 3.18
N HIS A 56 -4.49 3.78 3.04
CA HIS A 56 -4.40 2.48 3.72
C HIS A 56 -3.46 2.49 4.91
N THR A 57 -2.60 3.50 5.01
CA THR A 57 -1.66 3.65 6.12
C THR A 57 -1.88 4.98 6.82
N PRO A 58 -1.57 5.10 8.12
CA PRO A 58 -1.51 6.42 8.76
C PRO A 58 -0.57 7.34 8.00
N VAL A 59 -0.90 8.63 7.98
CA VAL A 59 0.01 9.65 7.40
C VAL A 59 1.34 9.56 8.14
N VAL A 60 2.38 9.17 7.41
CA VAL A 60 3.74 9.07 7.92
C VAL A 60 4.60 10.16 7.30
N THR A 61 5.55 10.66 8.07
CA THR A 61 6.51 11.63 7.58
C THR A 61 7.60 10.95 6.76
N PHE A 62 8.32 11.72 5.93
CA PHE A 62 9.45 11.19 5.19
C PHE A 62 10.49 10.53 6.12
N ASN A 63 10.74 11.11 7.30
CA ASN A 63 11.70 10.57 8.27
C ASN A 63 11.28 9.20 8.84
N GLU A 64 9.99 8.89 8.90
CA GLU A 64 9.49 7.60 9.39
C GLU A 64 9.49 6.51 8.31
N THR A 65 9.62 6.90 7.05
CA THR A 65 9.56 5.99 5.90
C THR A 65 10.92 5.71 5.26
N ARG A 66 11.83 6.68 5.25
CA ARG A 66 13.16 6.50 4.67
C ARG A 66 14.02 5.50 5.48
N ASN A 67 15.02 4.93 4.84
CA ASN A 67 16.04 4.19 5.56
C ASN A 67 16.90 5.17 6.37
N PHE A 68 16.87 4.99 7.69
CA PHE A 68 17.58 5.86 8.62
C PHE A 68 19.08 5.51 8.70
N ILE A 69 19.43 4.23 8.49
CA ILE A 69 20.82 3.74 8.58
C ILE A 69 21.64 4.31 7.44
N THR A 70 21.12 4.27 6.21
CA THR A 70 21.77 4.83 5.03
C THR A 70 21.65 6.36 4.96
N ASN A 71 20.88 6.98 5.87
CA ASN A 71 20.54 8.40 5.81
C ASN A 71 19.97 8.82 4.44
N ALA A 72 19.11 7.97 3.90
CA ALA A 72 18.55 8.10 2.56
C ALA A 72 17.89 9.47 2.32
N LYS A 73 18.09 10.03 1.14
CA LYS A 73 17.49 11.31 0.70
C LYS A 73 16.22 11.10 -0.12
N SER A 74 16.02 9.89 -0.58
CA SER A 74 14.82 9.39 -1.25
C SER A 74 14.63 7.93 -0.90
N TYR A 75 13.46 7.39 -1.14
CA TYR A 75 13.25 5.95 -1.22
C TYR A 75 12.42 5.62 -2.45
N GLU A 76 12.52 4.40 -2.94
CA GLU A 76 11.92 4.00 -4.20
C GLU A 76 11.18 2.68 -4.07
N ILE A 77 10.09 2.57 -4.81
CA ILE A 77 9.31 1.35 -4.93
C ILE A 77 9.06 1.09 -6.41
N ASP A 78 9.58 -0.03 -6.90
CA ASP A 78 9.47 -0.44 -8.29
C ASP A 78 8.49 -1.61 -8.40
N PHE A 79 7.61 -1.53 -9.40
CA PHE A 79 6.82 -2.66 -9.88
C PHE A 79 7.38 -3.16 -11.21
N LEU A 80 7.68 -4.45 -11.27
CA LEU A 80 8.09 -5.13 -12.50
C LEU A 80 7.01 -6.12 -12.88
N GLU A 81 6.35 -5.91 -14.02
CA GLU A 81 5.32 -6.78 -14.56
C GLU A 81 5.57 -7.01 -16.07
N GLU A 82 5.85 -8.26 -16.47
CA GLU A 82 5.98 -8.67 -17.88
C GLU A 82 6.93 -7.78 -18.71
N GLY A 83 8.03 -7.31 -18.09
CA GLY A 83 9.02 -6.43 -18.71
C GLY A 83 8.68 -4.95 -18.69
N ASN A 84 7.54 -4.55 -18.15
CA ASN A 84 7.24 -3.17 -17.82
C ASN A 84 7.63 -2.87 -16.37
N GLU A 85 8.56 -1.93 -16.18
CA GLU A 85 8.99 -1.47 -14.86
C GLU A 85 8.45 -0.07 -14.62
N VAL A 86 7.73 0.11 -13.51
CA VAL A 86 7.23 1.41 -13.05
C VAL A 86 7.96 1.77 -11.76
N ASN A 87 8.69 2.87 -11.77
CA ASN A 87 9.40 3.38 -10.61
C ASN A 87 8.60 4.51 -9.97
N ILE A 88 8.48 4.46 -8.64
CA ILE A 88 7.87 5.50 -7.82
C ILE A 88 8.92 5.97 -6.83
N VAL A 89 9.32 7.22 -6.96
CA VAL A 89 10.33 7.89 -6.13
C VAL A 89 9.64 8.78 -5.11
N PHE A 90 10.04 8.66 -3.87
CA PHE A 90 9.55 9.45 -2.75
C PHE A 90 10.66 10.32 -2.18
N THR A 91 10.45 11.61 -2.13
CA THR A 91 11.40 12.61 -1.64
C THR A 91 10.79 13.48 -0.54
N PRO A 92 11.58 14.09 0.33
CA PRO A 92 11.05 15.02 1.32
C PRO A 92 10.43 16.24 0.64
N GLY A 93 9.30 16.69 1.16
CA GLY A 93 8.69 17.96 0.77
C GLY A 93 9.32 19.16 1.49
N ASP A 94 8.79 20.35 1.18
CA ASP A 94 9.35 21.64 1.63
C ASP A 94 9.21 21.91 3.15
N ASP A 95 8.38 21.15 3.84
CA ASP A 95 8.02 21.37 5.25
C ASP A 95 8.85 20.55 6.25
N ALA A 96 10.17 20.58 6.09
CA ALA A 96 11.12 19.95 7.01
C ALA A 96 10.86 18.45 7.24
N PHE A 97 10.67 17.69 6.16
CA PHE A 97 10.44 16.26 6.14
C PHE A 97 9.07 15.80 6.69
N LYS A 98 8.12 16.69 6.89
CA LYS A 98 6.76 16.34 7.32
C LYS A 98 5.89 15.87 6.16
N SER A 99 6.11 16.40 4.96
CA SER A 99 5.45 15.95 3.75
C SER A 99 6.39 15.10 2.88
N ILE A 100 5.78 14.39 1.94
CA ILE A 100 6.47 13.55 0.97
C ILE A 100 6.00 13.96 -0.41
N ASN A 101 6.94 14.25 -1.30
CA ASN A 101 6.70 14.42 -2.72
C ASN A 101 6.91 13.08 -3.43
N VAL A 102 6.11 12.81 -4.44
CA VAL A 102 6.12 11.57 -5.20
C VAL A 102 6.30 11.88 -6.67
N GLU A 103 7.19 11.16 -7.31
CA GLU A 103 7.39 11.17 -8.75
C GLU A 103 7.24 9.76 -9.31
N GLN A 104 6.50 9.62 -10.38
CA GLN A 104 6.32 8.37 -11.10
C GLN A 104 6.88 8.53 -12.51
N ASP A 105 7.72 7.58 -12.95
CA ASP A 105 8.44 7.66 -14.23
C ASP A 105 7.59 7.26 -15.44
N LYS A 106 6.75 6.23 -15.30
CA LYS A 106 5.99 5.65 -16.40
C LYS A 106 4.56 5.33 -16.03
N LYS A 107 3.73 5.16 -17.06
CA LYS A 107 2.38 4.63 -16.94
C LYS A 107 2.40 3.17 -16.50
N PRO A 108 1.64 2.77 -15.47
CA PRO A 108 1.45 1.38 -15.11
C PRO A 108 0.65 0.63 -16.18
N SER A 109 0.75 -0.71 -16.21
CA SER A 109 -0.21 -1.50 -16.97
C SER A 109 -1.62 -1.32 -16.39
N GLU A 110 -2.66 -1.48 -17.23
CA GLU A 110 -4.05 -1.44 -16.76
C GLU A 110 -4.31 -2.47 -15.67
N ARG A 111 -3.68 -3.64 -15.78
CA ARG A 111 -3.77 -4.71 -14.79
C ARG A 111 -3.18 -4.29 -13.44
N LEU A 112 -1.96 -3.76 -13.42
CA LEU A 112 -1.31 -3.29 -12.19
C LEU A 112 -2.12 -2.16 -11.54
N TYR A 113 -2.54 -1.19 -12.34
CA TYR A 113 -3.33 -0.06 -11.85
C TYR A 113 -4.66 -0.53 -11.26
N SER A 114 -5.42 -1.34 -11.98
CA SER A 114 -6.70 -1.87 -11.52
C SER A 114 -6.55 -2.74 -10.27
N MET A 115 -5.53 -3.58 -10.21
CA MET A 115 -5.25 -4.43 -9.04
C MET A 115 -5.01 -3.60 -7.78
N LEU A 116 -4.21 -2.56 -7.87
CA LEU A 116 -3.85 -1.73 -6.71
C LEU A 116 -4.94 -0.71 -6.31
N HIS A 117 -5.79 -0.28 -7.24
CA HIS A 117 -6.85 0.70 -6.95
C HIS A 117 -8.21 0.08 -6.67
N ASN A 118 -8.57 -1.01 -7.35
CA ASN A 118 -9.92 -1.56 -7.31
C ASN A 118 -10.02 -2.87 -6.54
N ALA A 119 -8.91 -3.61 -6.41
CA ALA A 119 -8.89 -4.95 -5.83
C ALA A 119 -8.01 -5.09 -4.57
N LEU A 120 -7.37 -4.01 -4.11
CA LEU A 120 -6.55 -4.04 -2.91
C LEU A 120 -7.42 -3.83 -1.67
N PHE A 121 -7.45 -4.85 -0.80
CA PHE A 121 -8.11 -4.80 0.51
C PHE A 121 -7.07 -5.02 1.60
N TYR A 122 -6.96 -4.11 2.53
CA TYR A 122 -6.03 -4.20 3.66
C TYR A 122 -6.77 -4.46 4.97
N LEU A 123 -6.36 -5.50 5.67
CA LEU A 123 -6.81 -5.80 7.03
C LEU A 123 -5.64 -5.65 7.99
N PRO A 124 -5.60 -4.61 8.83
CA PRO A 124 -4.55 -4.42 9.81
C PRO A 124 -4.55 -5.50 10.89
N ALA A 125 -3.40 -5.70 11.54
CA ALA A 125 -3.27 -6.67 12.63
C ALA A 125 -4.13 -6.31 13.84
N MET A 126 -4.27 -5.01 14.14
CA MET A 126 -5.20 -4.51 15.16
C MET A 126 -6.57 -4.33 14.52
N ARG A 127 -7.39 -5.38 14.59
CA ARG A 127 -8.77 -5.34 14.13
C ARG A 127 -9.66 -4.95 15.30
N THR A 128 -10.52 -3.98 15.10
CA THR A 128 -11.65 -3.79 16.00
C THR A 128 -12.55 -5.01 15.84
N GLY A 129 -12.76 -5.75 16.94
CA GLY A 129 -13.73 -6.84 16.96
C GLY A 129 -15.13 -6.33 16.61
N ARG A 130 -16.12 -7.26 16.59
CA ARG A 130 -17.52 -6.89 16.35
C ARG A 130 -17.92 -5.77 17.32
N LEU A 131 -18.15 -4.58 16.76
CA LEU A 131 -18.87 -3.52 17.49
C LEU A 131 -20.34 -3.91 17.51
N ASP A 132 -20.98 -3.81 18.67
CA ASP A 132 -22.42 -4.14 18.84
C ASP A 132 -23.34 -3.27 17.97
N ASN A 133 -22.84 -2.15 17.47
CA ASN A 133 -23.49 -1.30 16.48
C ASN A 133 -22.68 -1.32 15.18
N SER A 134 -23.18 -2.02 14.17
CA SER A 134 -22.61 -1.94 12.82
C SER A 134 -22.88 -0.56 12.24
N THR A 135 -21.87 0.27 12.19
CA THR A 135 -21.92 1.56 11.51
C THR A 135 -21.87 1.32 10.01
N ILE A 136 -22.78 1.91 9.26
CA ILE A 136 -22.75 1.89 7.79
C ILE A 136 -21.50 2.64 7.34
N ASN A 137 -20.74 2.04 6.43
CA ASN A 137 -19.54 2.67 5.88
C ASN A 137 -19.92 3.84 4.95
N PRO A 138 -19.63 5.10 5.33
CA PRO A 138 -19.97 6.25 4.49
C PRO A 138 -19.08 6.36 3.23
N ASN A 139 -17.96 5.64 3.18
CA ASN A 139 -16.98 5.68 2.09
C ASN A 139 -16.71 4.28 1.51
N ALA A 140 -17.75 3.46 1.39
CA ALA A 140 -17.63 2.06 0.95
C ALA A 140 -16.96 1.88 -0.41
N GLU A 141 -17.09 2.84 -1.33
CA GLU A 141 -16.47 2.80 -2.66
C GLU A 141 -14.94 2.98 -2.60
N GLN A 142 -14.44 3.80 -1.68
CA GLN A 142 -13.01 4.14 -1.59
C GLN A 142 -12.25 3.29 -0.58
N ASN A 143 -12.90 2.91 0.51
CA ASN A 143 -12.31 2.09 1.57
C ASN A 143 -13.39 1.17 2.19
N PRO A 144 -13.71 0.06 1.52
CA PRO A 144 -14.83 -0.80 1.90
C PRO A 144 -14.65 -1.48 3.26
N LEU A 145 -13.40 -1.67 3.72
CA LEU A 145 -13.12 -2.33 4.99
C LEU A 145 -12.86 -1.36 6.15
N GLY A 146 -12.62 -0.09 5.86
CA GLY A 146 -12.13 0.90 6.83
C GLY A 146 -10.63 0.76 7.11
N LEU A 147 -10.05 1.74 7.81
CA LEU A 147 -8.61 1.76 8.11
C LEU A 147 -8.20 0.69 9.14
N ASN A 148 -9.11 0.31 10.04
CA ASN A 148 -8.88 -0.68 11.09
C ASN A 148 -9.74 -1.94 10.92
N GLY A 149 -10.35 -2.12 9.75
CA GLY A 149 -11.25 -3.24 9.48
C GLY A 149 -12.61 -3.10 10.19
N GLU A 150 -13.00 -1.89 10.59
CA GLU A 150 -14.23 -1.60 11.33
C GLU A 150 -15.50 -1.92 10.52
N PHE A 151 -15.41 -1.92 9.18
CA PHE A 151 -16.54 -2.20 8.28
C PHE A 151 -16.50 -3.61 7.65
N VAL A 152 -15.63 -4.51 8.12
CA VAL A 152 -15.51 -5.87 7.57
C VAL A 152 -16.83 -6.62 7.57
N ILE A 153 -17.65 -6.47 8.61
CA ILE A 153 -18.95 -7.16 8.73
C ILE A 153 -19.94 -6.60 7.72
N ASP A 154 -19.99 -5.29 7.57
CA ASP A 154 -20.85 -4.62 6.59
C ASP A 154 -20.45 -5.03 5.16
N PHE A 155 -19.15 -4.99 4.85
CA PHE A 155 -18.61 -5.47 3.57
C PHE A 155 -18.99 -6.93 3.31
N TYR A 156 -18.82 -7.82 4.30
CA TYR A 156 -19.18 -9.22 4.16
C TYR A 156 -20.69 -9.41 3.91
N GLN A 157 -21.54 -8.71 4.65
CA GLN A 157 -22.99 -8.82 4.49
C GLN A 157 -23.45 -8.37 3.09
N ASN A 158 -22.86 -7.30 2.58
CA ASN A 158 -23.20 -6.74 1.27
C ASN A 158 -22.67 -7.61 0.10
N ASN A 159 -21.60 -8.37 0.32
CA ASN A 159 -20.95 -9.17 -0.72
C ASN A 159 -21.11 -10.69 -0.57
N ARG A 160 -21.78 -11.16 0.48
CA ARG A 160 -21.90 -12.61 0.81
C ARG A 160 -22.51 -13.49 -0.27
N THR A 161 -23.28 -12.90 -1.18
CA THR A 161 -23.92 -13.60 -2.30
C THR A 161 -23.11 -13.53 -3.60
N GLN A 162 -22.02 -12.76 -3.62
CA GLN A 162 -21.15 -12.67 -4.80
C GLN A 162 -20.28 -13.93 -4.87
N LEU A 163 -20.26 -14.55 -6.05
CA LEU A 163 -19.33 -15.65 -6.32
C LEU A 163 -17.91 -15.10 -6.38
N LEU A 164 -16.97 -15.81 -5.78
CA LEU A 164 -15.55 -15.50 -5.95
C LEU A 164 -15.18 -15.65 -7.43
N PRO A 165 -14.33 -14.77 -7.97
CA PRO A 165 -13.82 -14.92 -9.33
C PRO A 165 -13.16 -16.28 -9.53
N GLU A 166 -13.36 -16.90 -10.71
CA GLU A 166 -12.75 -18.21 -11.05
C GLU A 166 -11.22 -18.20 -10.91
N SER A 167 -10.59 -17.03 -11.05
CA SER A 167 -9.15 -16.86 -10.86
C SER A 167 -8.64 -17.13 -9.43
N LEU A 168 -9.54 -17.29 -8.45
CA LEU A 168 -9.21 -17.61 -7.06
C LEU A 168 -9.34 -19.10 -6.72
N TRP A 169 -9.79 -19.94 -7.66
CA TRP A 169 -9.88 -21.39 -7.52
C TRP A 169 -8.67 -22.10 -8.11
#